data_34c28ef58a550d60ef27c4f533a9186f
#
_entry.id   34c28ef58a550d60ef27c4f533a9186f
#
_cell.length_a   1.000
_cell.length_b   1.000
_cell.length_c   1.000
_cell.angle_alpha   90.00
_cell.angle_beta   90.00
_cell.angle_gamma   90.00
#
_symmetry.space_group_name_H-M   'P 1'
#
loop_
_entity.id
_entity.type
_entity.pdbx_description
1 polymer ?
#
loop_
_entity_poly.entity_id
_entity_poly.type
_entity_poly.pdbx_seq_one_letter_code
_entity_poly.pdbx_strand_id
1 'polypeptide(L)'
;MGTMKEVRGNYLTVAGLKSFNNGDGVCYIDEQGRLQGFRINRVDGNKLYPQEMPRIKPRTVLYRNFDQEFERVLARKSSERKIAVSILLAENNFGFSLTLTDEDDNSVTLTLPRDKELARTPQEDNLRNQLSKLGNTPFEAMRIDIDLTGNWFIPASVLSDLRRQVVDKLIAARRMTFHR
;
A
#
# COMPACT_ATOMS: atom_id res chain seq x y z
N MET A 1 8.06 -18.28 21.70
CA MET A 1 8.25 -18.59 23.13
C MET A 1 9.73 -18.76 23.40
N GLY A 2 10.21 -18.19 24.45
CA GLY A 2 11.57 -18.36 24.96
C GLY A 2 11.56 -18.47 26.49
N THR A 3 12.60 -19.06 27.05
CA THR A 3 12.74 -19.16 28.52
C THR A 3 13.91 -18.27 28.96
N MET A 4 13.66 -17.39 29.90
CA MET A 4 14.69 -16.52 30.44
C MET A 4 15.73 -17.36 31.21
N LYS A 5 16.99 -17.19 30.88
CA LYS A 5 18.10 -17.89 31.54
C LYS A 5 18.67 -17.05 32.67
N GLU A 6 19.04 -15.84 32.38
CA GLU A 6 19.87 -15.04 33.26
C GLU A 6 19.61 -13.55 33.05
N VAL A 7 19.68 -12.78 34.12
CA VAL A 7 19.68 -11.30 34.09
C VAL A 7 21.08 -10.82 34.38
N ARG A 8 21.65 -9.96 33.52
CA ARG A 8 22.96 -9.35 33.71
C ARG A 8 22.93 -7.87 33.40
N GLY A 9 23.08 -7.07 34.44
CA GLY A 9 23.18 -5.61 34.26
C GLY A 9 22.01 -5.05 33.46
N ASN A 10 22.22 -4.75 32.18
CA ASN A 10 21.27 -4.11 31.29
C ASN A 10 20.69 -5.04 30.20
N TYR A 11 20.88 -6.36 30.30
CA TYR A 11 20.32 -7.31 29.36
C TYR A 11 19.84 -8.61 30.03
N LEU A 12 18.99 -9.32 29.30
CA LEU A 12 18.49 -10.66 29.64
C LEU A 12 19.07 -11.66 28.62
N THR A 13 19.41 -12.87 29.07
CA THR A 13 19.68 -13.98 28.15
C THR A 13 18.49 -14.92 28.07
N VAL A 14 18.12 -15.31 26.86
CA VAL A 14 16.96 -16.15 26.58
C VAL A 14 17.36 -17.42 25.84
N ALA A 15 16.74 -18.54 26.21
CA ALA A 15 16.80 -19.79 25.46
C ALA A 15 15.48 -20.02 24.75
N GLY A 16 15.51 -20.39 23.48
CA GLY A 16 14.31 -20.72 22.71
C GLY A 16 14.62 -20.89 21.22
N LEU A 17 13.66 -21.45 20.50
CA LEU A 17 13.76 -21.74 19.06
C LEU A 17 13.43 -20.52 18.17
N LYS A 18 12.82 -19.48 18.73
CA LYS A 18 12.40 -18.28 17.97
C LYS A 18 13.29 -17.10 18.35
N SER A 19 13.79 -16.41 17.35
CA SER A 19 14.50 -15.14 17.51
C SER A 19 13.53 -14.01 17.87
N PHE A 20 14.01 -13.07 18.66
CA PHE A 20 13.36 -11.79 18.90
C PHE A 20 13.99 -10.73 18.01
N ASN A 21 13.25 -9.68 17.70
CA ASN A 21 13.70 -8.55 16.91
C ASN A 21 13.71 -7.26 17.73
N ASN A 22 14.47 -6.27 17.28
CA ASN A 22 14.44 -4.94 17.87
C ASN A 22 13.02 -4.36 17.75
N GLY A 23 12.50 -3.84 18.85
CA GLY A 23 11.16 -3.28 18.92
C GLY A 23 10.04 -4.27 19.27
N ASP A 24 10.33 -5.57 19.41
CA ASP A 24 9.34 -6.55 19.83
C ASP A 24 8.84 -6.25 21.24
N GLY A 25 7.56 -6.52 21.47
CA GLY A 25 6.94 -6.57 22.78
C GLY A 25 6.98 -7.97 23.35
N VAL A 26 7.37 -8.07 24.59
CA VAL A 26 7.45 -9.34 25.33
C VAL A 26 6.60 -9.26 26.59
N CYS A 27 5.89 -10.32 26.89
CA CYS A 27 5.15 -10.46 28.13
C CYS A 27 5.50 -11.76 28.86
N TYR A 28 5.24 -11.77 30.15
CA TYR A 28 5.42 -12.91 31.05
C TYR A 28 4.44 -12.82 32.22
N ILE A 29 4.25 -13.94 32.93
CA ILE A 29 3.45 -13.98 34.14
C ILE A 29 4.39 -13.94 35.33
N ASP A 30 4.19 -12.98 36.23
CA ASP A 30 4.98 -12.85 37.46
C ASP A 30 4.58 -13.89 38.54
N GLU A 31 5.27 -13.91 39.67
CA GLU A 31 5.04 -14.85 40.76
C GLU A 31 3.65 -14.67 41.44
N GLN A 32 3.04 -13.51 41.27
CA GLN A 32 1.71 -13.20 41.78
C GLN A 32 0.61 -13.55 40.74
N GLY A 33 0.99 -14.17 39.61
CA GLY A 33 0.04 -14.53 38.55
C GLY A 33 -0.40 -13.34 37.66
N ARG A 34 0.28 -12.20 37.73
CA ARG A 34 -0.06 -11.00 36.96
C ARG A 34 0.72 -10.97 35.65
N LEU A 35 0.05 -10.55 34.60
CA LEU A 35 0.69 -10.32 33.32
C LEU A 35 1.55 -9.06 33.37
N GLN A 36 2.83 -9.21 33.08
CA GLN A 36 3.82 -8.15 32.97
C GLN A 36 4.36 -8.09 31.53
N GLY A 37 4.87 -6.94 31.12
CA GLY A 37 5.43 -6.79 29.78
C GLY A 37 6.56 -5.76 29.71
N PHE A 38 7.41 -5.91 28.70
CA PHE A 38 8.45 -4.95 28.39
C PHE A 38 8.72 -4.92 26.89
N ARG A 39 9.32 -3.84 26.42
CA ARG A 39 9.71 -3.67 25.03
C ARG A 39 11.22 -3.88 24.89
N ILE A 40 11.61 -4.55 23.79
CA ILE A 40 13.01 -4.81 23.46
C ILE A 40 13.54 -3.64 22.64
N ASN A 41 14.57 -2.96 23.14
CA ASN A 41 15.27 -1.93 22.35
C ASN A 41 16.25 -2.54 21.35
N ARG A 42 17.03 -3.53 21.80
CA ARG A 42 18.06 -4.17 20.98
C ARG A 42 18.16 -5.65 21.28
N VAL A 43 18.39 -6.42 20.24
CA VAL A 43 18.71 -7.85 20.29
C VAL A 43 20.13 -8.06 19.80
N ASP A 44 20.89 -8.91 20.49
CA ASP A 44 22.23 -9.33 20.11
C ASP A 44 22.35 -10.84 20.38
N GLY A 45 22.10 -11.64 19.35
CA GLY A 45 21.98 -13.08 19.47
C GLY A 45 20.87 -13.48 20.45
N ASN A 46 21.24 -14.10 21.57
CA ASN A 46 20.29 -14.49 22.63
C ASN A 46 20.18 -13.46 23.77
N LYS A 47 20.81 -12.29 23.63
CA LYS A 47 20.74 -11.19 24.58
C LYS A 47 19.67 -10.20 24.17
N LEU A 48 18.73 -9.93 25.07
CA LEU A 48 17.68 -8.94 24.92
C LEU A 48 17.99 -7.74 25.79
N TYR A 49 18.04 -6.56 25.21
CA TYR A 49 18.21 -5.29 25.90
C TYR A 49 16.85 -4.61 25.98
N PRO A 50 16.12 -4.73 27.12
CA PRO A 50 14.82 -4.10 27.26
C PRO A 50 14.94 -2.58 27.40
N GLN A 51 13.85 -1.87 27.09
CA GLN A 51 13.75 -0.43 27.30
C GLN A 51 13.82 -0.09 28.79
N GLU A 52 13.14 -0.87 29.60
CA GLU A 52 13.21 -0.84 31.06
C GLU A 52 13.46 -2.26 31.56
N MET A 53 14.38 -2.42 32.51
CA MET A 53 14.75 -3.74 33.00
C MET A 53 13.60 -4.33 33.83
N PRO A 54 13.01 -5.46 33.39
CA PRO A 54 11.90 -6.07 34.10
C PRO A 54 12.39 -6.79 35.37
N ARG A 55 11.54 -6.82 36.40
CA ARG A 55 11.76 -7.66 37.59
C ARG A 55 11.33 -9.09 37.27
N ILE A 56 12.24 -9.88 36.74
CA ILE A 56 11.97 -11.22 36.25
C ILE A 56 12.99 -12.23 36.80
N LYS A 57 12.53 -13.44 37.11
CA LYS A 57 13.38 -14.52 37.63
C LYS A 57 13.85 -15.47 36.53
N PRO A 58 14.99 -16.14 36.70
CA PRO A 58 15.43 -17.23 35.84
C PRO A 58 14.34 -18.30 35.67
N ARG A 59 14.26 -18.89 34.50
CA ARG A 59 13.28 -19.89 34.06
C ARG A 59 11.86 -19.37 33.79
N THR A 60 11.60 -18.05 33.90
CA THR A 60 10.33 -17.48 33.47
C THR A 60 10.16 -17.62 31.96
N VAL A 61 8.96 -18.06 31.54
CA VAL A 61 8.60 -18.20 30.14
C VAL A 61 8.21 -16.84 29.59
N LEU A 62 8.80 -16.50 28.44
CA LEU A 62 8.56 -15.26 27.72
C LEU A 62 7.70 -15.53 26.50
N TYR A 63 6.72 -14.69 26.28
CA TYR A 63 5.83 -14.70 25.12
C TYR A 63 6.00 -13.41 24.35
N ARG A 64 6.02 -13.49 23.00
CA ARG A 64 5.94 -12.29 22.17
C ARG A 64 4.47 -11.88 22.08
N ASN A 65 4.15 -10.67 22.49
CA ASN A 65 2.82 -10.08 22.36
C ASN A 65 2.75 -8.99 21.29
N PHE A 66 3.90 -8.54 20.82
CA PHE A 66 4.00 -7.60 19.72
C PHE A 66 5.21 -7.98 18.85
N ASP A 67 4.98 -8.23 17.56
CA ASP A 67 5.98 -8.56 16.55
C ASP A 67 6.19 -7.34 15.65
N GLN A 68 7.28 -6.62 15.88
CA GLN A 68 7.60 -5.39 15.14
C GLN A 68 7.79 -5.62 13.65
N GLU A 69 8.36 -6.77 13.26
CA GLU A 69 8.57 -7.10 11.86
C GLU A 69 7.26 -7.43 11.16
N PHE A 70 6.38 -8.17 11.81
CA PHE A 70 5.04 -8.48 11.31
C PHE A 70 4.19 -7.22 11.14
N GLU A 71 4.18 -6.32 12.12
CA GLU A 71 3.50 -5.03 12.02
C GLU A 71 4.08 -4.18 10.89
N ARG A 72 5.39 -4.19 10.69
CA ARG A 72 6.03 -3.48 9.58
C ARG A 72 5.64 -4.05 8.22
N VAL A 73 5.45 -5.37 8.11
CA VAL A 73 4.95 -6.03 6.90
C VAL A 73 3.49 -5.67 6.65
N LEU A 74 2.64 -5.69 7.69
CA LEU A 74 1.22 -5.31 7.59
C LEU A 74 1.04 -3.82 7.27
N ALA A 75 1.89 -2.95 7.80
CA ALA A 75 1.85 -1.52 7.51
C ALA A 75 2.27 -1.19 6.05
N ARG A 76 2.92 -2.11 5.35
CA ARG A 76 3.14 -1.96 3.91
C ARG A 76 1.83 -2.21 3.20
N LYS A 77 1.41 -1.26 2.37
CA LYS A 77 0.21 -1.35 1.49
C LYS A 77 0.32 -2.44 0.41
N SER A 78 0.94 -3.57 0.69
CA SER A 78 1.20 -4.66 -0.26
C SER A 78 0.00 -5.58 -0.50
N SER A 79 -1.09 -5.42 0.26
CA SER A 79 -2.27 -6.31 0.20
C SER A 79 -3.55 -5.62 -0.29
N GLU A 80 -3.49 -4.37 -0.74
CA GLU A 80 -4.64 -3.75 -1.38
C GLU A 80 -4.82 -4.37 -2.77
N ARG A 81 -5.82 -5.27 -2.91
CA ARG A 81 -6.26 -5.73 -4.23
C ARG A 81 -6.74 -4.52 -5.02
N LYS A 82 -6.03 -4.19 -6.08
CA LYS A 82 -6.44 -3.18 -7.02
C LYS A 82 -7.36 -3.78 -8.07
N ILE A 83 -8.31 -2.98 -8.53
CA ILE A 83 -9.26 -3.34 -9.55
C ILE A 83 -8.62 -3.04 -10.90
N ALA A 84 -8.57 -4.04 -11.77
CA ALA A 84 -8.04 -3.89 -13.11
C ALA A 84 -8.93 -2.98 -13.97
N VAL A 85 -8.34 -2.00 -14.67
CA VAL A 85 -9.07 -1.13 -15.59
C VAL A 85 -8.39 -1.06 -16.94
N SER A 86 -9.19 -1.02 -17.99
CA SER A 86 -8.80 -0.65 -19.34
C SER A 86 -9.07 0.84 -19.56
N ILE A 87 -8.13 1.52 -20.19
CA ILE A 87 -8.18 2.95 -20.46
C ILE A 87 -8.13 3.16 -21.97
N LEU A 88 -9.09 3.89 -22.51
CA LEU A 88 -9.11 4.28 -23.93
C LEU A 88 -9.12 5.80 -24.03
N LEU A 89 -8.09 6.37 -24.61
CA LEU A 89 -8.05 7.77 -25.06
C LEU A 89 -8.35 7.80 -26.55
N ALA A 90 -9.45 8.40 -26.94
CA ALA A 90 -9.86 8.46 -28.31
C ALA A 90 -10.09 9.90 -28.78
N GLU A 91 -9.95 10.12 -30.07
CA GLU A 91 -10.30 11.36 -30.75
C GLU A 91 -11.79 11.41 -31.09
N ASN A 92 -12.40 12.60 -31.01
CA ASN A 92 -13.75 12.83 -31.46
C ASN A 92 -13.86 14.18 -32.20
N ASN A 93 -15.05 14.50 -32.72
CA ASN A 93 -15.28 15.71 -33.50
C ASN A 93 -15.08 17.01 -32.68
N PHE A 94 -15.17 16.95 -31.37
CA PHE A 94 -15.07 18.11 -30.47
C PHE A 94 -13.76 18.18 -29.70
N GLY A 95 -12.86 17.22 -29.91
CA GLY A 95 -11.60 17.12 -29.20
C GLY A 95 -11.25 15.68 -28.87
N PHE A 96 -11.29 15.30 -27.58
CA PHE A 96 -10.90 13.98 -27.11
C PHE A 96 -11.92 13.39 -26.14
N SER A 97 -11.88 12.09 -25.95
CA SER A 97 -12.66 11.38 -24.94
C SER A 97 -11.76 10.39 -24.20
N LEU A 98 -11.99 10.24 -22.90
CA LEU A 98 -11.32 9.27 -22.06
C LEU A 98 -12.35 8.31 -21.47
N THR A 99 -12.19 7.03 -21.76
CA THR A 99 -13.04 5.95 -21.25
C THR A 99 -12.23 5.07 -20.31
N LEU A 100 -12.78 4.80 -19.13
CA LEU A 100 -12.28 3.77 -18.22
C LEU A 100 -13.33 2.68 -18.08
N THR A 101 -12.91 1.42 -18.24
CA THR A 101 -13.74 0.23 -18.04
C THR A 101 -13.06 -0.69 -17.05
N ASP A 102 -13.75 -1.12 -16.01
CA ASP A 102 -13.22 -2.02 -15.00
C ASP A 102 -13.44 -3.50 -15.32
N GLU A 103 -12.95 -4.39 -14.44
CA GLU A 103 -13.04 -5.85 -14.58
C GLU A 103 -14.49 -6.39 -14.49
N ASP A 104 -15.45 -5.58 -14.01
CA ASP A 104 -16.88 -5.91 -13.89
C ASP A 104 -17.74 -5.21 -14.98
N ASP A 105 -17.09 -4.74 -16.06
CA ASP A 105 -17.72 -4.03 -17.20
C ASP A 105 -18.41 -2.70 -16.84
N ASN A 106 -18.12 -2.12 -15.66
CA ASN A 106 -18.54 -0.74 -15.41
C ASN A 106 -17.68 0.20 -16.25
N SER A 107 -18.31 1.01 -17.08
CA SER A 107 -17.63 1.90 -18.00
C SER A 107 -18.08 3.34 -17.84
N VAL A 108 -17.15 4.27 -17.87
CA VAL A 108 -17.40 5.70 -17.82
C VAL A 108 -16.57 6.40 -18.88
N THR A 109 -17.23 7.25 -19.66
CA THR A 109 -16.58 8.09 -20.68
C THR A 109 -16.77 9.56 -20.33
N LEU A 110 -15.70 10.32 -20.41
CA LEU A 110 -15.75 11.79 -20.37
C LEU A 110 -15.19 12.37 -21.65
N THR A 111 -15.86 13.40 -22.17
CA THR A 111 -15.40 14.18 -23.32
C THR A 111 -14.64 15.40 -22.84
N LEU A 112 -13.54 15.67 -23.50
CA LEU A 112 -12.72 16.87 -23.36
C LEU A 112 -12.87 17.71 -24.61
N PRO A 113 -13.77 18.71 -24.64
CA PRO A 113 -13.85 19.66 -25.76
C PRO A 113 -12.57 20.49 -25.81
N ARG A 114 -11.84 20.37 -26.90
CA ARG A 114 -10.58 21.09 -27.07
C ARG A 114 -10.19 21.14 -28.54
N ASP A 115 -9.67 22.29 -28.97
CA ASP A 115 -9.06 22.41 -30.28
C ASP A 115 -7.82 21.52 -30.35
N LYS A 116 -7.66 20.87 -31.50
CA LYS A 116 -6.58 19.91 -31.73
C LYS A 116 -5.35 20.66 -32.24
N GLU A 117 -4.30 20.63 -31.45
CA GLU A 117 -2.99 21.22 -31.78
C GLU A 117 -1.97 20.10 -32.08
N LEU A 118 -1.24 20.21 -33.19
CA LEU A 118 -0.18 19.26 -33.50
C LEU A 118 0.99 19.40 -32.50
N ALA A 119 1.42 18.30 -31.96
CA ALA A 119 2.61 18.27 -31.13
C ALA A 119 3.90 18.28 -31.99
N ARG A 120 4.93 18.90 -31.45
CA ARG A 120 6.25 18.97 -32.10
C ARG A 120 7.05 17.67 -31.93
N THR A 121 6.72 16.87 -30.97
CA THR A 121 7.38 15.59 -30.62
C THR A 121 6.33 14.49 -30.44
N PRO A 122 6.69 13.21 -30.67
CA PRO A 122 5.78 12.09 -30.42
C PRO A 122 5.21 12.13 -29.02
N GLN A 123 3.90 11.98 -28.87
CA GLN A 123 3.20 12.11 -27.58
C GLN A 123 2.74 10.79 -27.00
N GLU A 124 2.69 9.72 -27.77
CA GLU A 124 2.07 8.46 -27.36
C GLU A 124 2.62 7.91 -26.03
N ASP A 125 3.95 7.83 -25.89
CA ASP A 125 4.58 7.33 -24.66
C ASP A 125 4.30 8.23 -23.46
N ASN A 126 4.28 9.55 -23.68
CA ASN A 126 3.96 10.51 -22.64
C ASN A 126 2.49 10.38 -22.21
N LEU A 127 1.57 10.24 -23.12
CA LEU A 127 0.15 10.02 -22.85
C LEU A 127 -0.07 8.71 -22.09
N ARG A 128 0.54 7.60 -22.53
CA ARG A 128 0.50 6.32 -21.81
C ARG A 128 1.01 6.45 -20.38
N ASN A 129 2.16 7.07 -20.20
CA ASN A 129 2.77 7.28 -18.90
C ASN A 129 1.90 8.16 -17.98
N GLN A 130 1.25 9.19 -18.51
CA GLN A 130 0.34 10.03 -17.74
C GLN A 130 -0.97 9.28 -17.36
N LEU A 131 -1.51 8.50 -18.26
CA LEU A 131 -2.74 7.72 -18.03
C LEU A 131 -2.54 6.56 -17.06
N SER A 132 -1.35 5.94 -17.04
CA SER A 132 -1.03 4.85 -16.12
C SER A 132 -0.94 5.27 -14.65
N LYS A 133 -0.77 6.56 -14.36
CA LYS A 133 -0.60 7.10 -12.99
C LYS A 133 -1.93 7.18 -12.24
N LEU A 134 -2.50 6.05 -11.87
CA LEU A 134 -3.73 5.99 -11.09
C LEU A 134 -3.53 6.24 -9.57
N GLY A 135 -2.29 6.31 -9.11
CA GLY A 135 -1.91 6.75 -7.76
C GLY A 135 -2.58 5.96 -6.62
N ASN A 136 -3.16 6.70 -5.66
CA ASN A 136 -3.85 6.15 -4.49
C ASN A 136 -5.33 5.77 -4.78
N THR A 137 -5.69 5.53 -6.04
CA THR A 137 -7.02 5.05 -6.40
C THR A 137 -7.10 3.52 -6.21
N PRO A 138 -8.30 2.94 -6.10
CA PRO A 138 -8.47 1.49 -6.03
C PRO A 138 -8.19 0.79 -7.36
N PHE A 139 -7.78 1.50 -8.39
CA PHE A 139 -7.60 0.99 -9.74
C PHE A 139 -6.14 0.81 -10.13
N GLU A 140 -5.91 -0.17 -11.02
CA GLU A 140 -4.63 -0.40 -11.69
C GLU A 140 -4.84 -0.53 -13.20
N ALA A 141 -4.06 0.20 -13.99
CA ALA A 141 -4.17 0.16 -15.45
C ALA A 141 -3.59 -1.15 -15.99
N MET A 142 -4.46 -2.02 -16.52
CA MET A 142 -4.06 -3.27 -17.19
C MET A 142 -3.79 -3.05 -18.68
N ARG A 143 -4.56 -2.17 -19.30
CA ARG A 143 -4.46 -1.88 -20.72
C ARG A 143 -4.70 -0.39 -20.97
N ILE A 144 -3.89 0.20 -21.83
CA ILE A 144 -4.04 1.60 -22.26
C ILE A 144 -4.00 1.62 -23.78
N ASP A 145 -5.12 1.98 -24.38
CA ASP A 145 -5.27 2.16 -25.81
C ASP A 145 -5.35 3.65 -26.14
N ILE A 146 -4.62 4.05 -27.20
CA ILE A 146 -4.62 5.42 -27.71
C ILE A 146 -5.07 5.37 -29.16
N ASP A 147 -6.28 5.86 -29.41
CA ASP A 147 -6.90 5.92 -30.74
C ASP A 147 -6.98 7.38 -31.20
N LEU A 148 -5.86 7.87 -31.70
CA LEU A 148 -5.70 9.22 -32.21
C LEU A 148 -5.24 9.15 -33.66
N THR A 149 -5.86 9.91 -34.53
CA THR A 149 -5.49 9.97 -35.97
C THR A 149 -4.24 10.81 -36.22
N GLY A 150 -3.87 11.68 -35.26
CA GLY A 150 -2.70 12.58 -35.37
C GLY A 150 -1.89 12.63 -34.08
N ASN A 151 -0.69 13.17 -34.18
CA ASN A 151 0.16 13.44 -33.03
C ASN A 151 -0.28 14.73 -32.32
N TRP A 152 -1.36 14.65 -31.55
CA TRP A 152 -1.99 15.79 -30.90
C TRP A 152 -1.32 16.13 -29.57
N PHE A 153 -1.18 17.42 -29.29
CA PHE A 153 -0.69 17.93 -28.02
C PHE A 153 -1.84 18.04 -27.01
N ILE A 154 -1.75 17.28 -25.92
CA ILE A 154 -2.65 17.37 -24.78
C ILE A 154 -1.80 17.75 -23.55
N PRO A 155 -2.00 18.93 -22.93
CA PRO A 155 -1.25 19.32 -21.74
C PRO A 155 -1.42 18.29 -20.62
N ALA A 156 -0.32 17.98 -19.92
CA ALA A 156 -0.33 16.97 -18.85
C ALA A 156 -1.29 17.31 -17.70
N SER A 157 -1.47 18.60 -17.39
CA SER A 157 -2.43 19.07 -16.40
C SER A 157 -3.86 18.73 -16.79
N VAL A 158 -4.23 19.00 -18.05
CA VAL A 158 -5.58 18.74 -18.58
C VAL A 158 -5.88 17.24 -18.60
N LEU A 159 -4.90 16.43 -19.06
CA LEU A 159 -5.05 14.98 -19.06
C LEU A 159 -5.16 14.40 -17.63
N SER A 160 -4.40 14.96 -16.69
CA SER A 160 -4.46 14.59 -15.29
C SER A 160 -5.80 14.90 -14.64
N ASP A 161 -6.37 16.07 -14.94
CA ASP A 161 -7.69 16.47 -14.44
C ASP A 161 -8.80 15.60 -15.04
N LEU A 162 -8.75 15.33 -16.34
CA LEU A 162 -9.69 14.44 -17.02
C LEU A 162 -9.64 13.03 -16.41
N ARG A 163 -8.45 12.48 -16.23
CA ARG A 163 -8.23 11.17 -15.59
C ARG A 163 -8.84 11.13 -14.18
N ARG A 164 -8.61 12.15 -13.35
CA ARG A 164 -9.17 12.24 -12.00
C ARG A 164 -10.69 12.19 -12.04
N GLN A 165 -11.31 13.00 -12.89
CA GLN A 165 -12.77 13.07 -13.02
C GLN A 165 -13.38 11.72 -13.49
N VAL A 166 -12.75 11.04 -14.45
CA VAL A 166 -13.22 9.73 -14.93
C VAL A 166 -13.11 8.69 -13.81
N VAL A 167 -12.00 8.67 -13.06
CA VAL A 167 -11.80 7.78 -11.92
C VAL A 167 -12.87 7.99 -10.84
N ASP A 168 -13.15 9.23 -10.46
CA ASP A 168 -14.16 9.56 -9.45
C ASP A 168 -15.56 9.08 -9.90
N LYS A 169 -15.88 9.27 -11.17
CA LYS A 169 -17.15 8.79 -11.74
C LYS A 169 -17.23 7.26 -11.81
N LEU A 170 -16.14 6.58 -12.12
CA LEU A 170 -16.11 5.12 -12.11
C LEU A 170 -16.27 4.55 -10.70
N ILE A 171 -15.68 5.16 -9.69
CA ILE A 171 -15.91 4.82 -8.28
C ILE A 171 -17.39 4.96 -7.92
N ALA A 172 -18.02 6.06 -8.34
CA ALA A 172 -19.44 6.31 -8.08
C ALA A 172 -20.33 5.28 -8.80
N ALA A 173 -20.04 4.97 -10.07
CA ALA A 173 -20.77 3.96 -10.85
C ALA A 173 -20.71 2.57 -10.20
N ARG A 174 -19.54 2.14 -9.75
CA ARG A 174 -19.36 0.87 -9.02
C ARG A 174 -20.21 0.80 -7.75
N ARG A 175 -20.24 1.88 -6.97
CA ARG A 175 -21.08 1.92 -5.75
C ARG A 175 -22.56 1.72 -6.03
N MET A 176 -23.06 2.25 -7.14
CA MET A 176 -24.45 2.05 -7.54
C MET A 176 -24.76 0.62 -7.98
N THR A 177 -23.81 -0.06 -8.61
CA THR A 177 -23.97 -1.45 -9.08
C THR A 177 -24.03 -2.44 -7.90
N PHE A 178 -23.30 -2.20 -6.80
CA PHE A 178 -23.30 -3.06 -5.62
C PHE A 178 -24.52 -2.88 -4.69
N HIS A 179 -25.39 -1.92 -4.92
CA HIS A 179 -26.61 -1.68 -4.13
C HIS A 179 -27.90 -2.27 -4.75
N ARG A 180 -27.75 -3.20 -5.69
CA ARG A 180 -28.90 -3.93 -6.27
C ARG A 180 -28.99 -5.37 -5.79
#